data_9a748b1b3c14d02259a2757aab0cf50c
#
_entry.id   9a748b1b3c14d02259a2757aab0cf50c
#
_cell.length_a   1.000
_cell.length_b   1.000
_cell.length_c   1.000
_cell.angle_alpha   90.00
_cell.angle_beta   90.00
_cell.angle_gamma   90.00
#
_symmetry.space_group_name_H-M   'P 1'
#
loop_
_entity.id
_entity.type
_entity.pdbx_description
1 polymer ?
#
loop_
_entity_poly.entity_id
_entity_poly.type
_entity_poly.pdbx_seq_one_letter_code
_entity_poly.pdbx_strand_id
1 'polypeptide(L)'
;MGGSCVGKTTVSRRLAAALGVLHIELDALHHDRGWNEAPAEVFQERVRAAFDAASGGWVADGNYRSKLGSLVLERADTVVHLEPPFLPTFGRALRRTIGRTITREELWNGNREQIRHLFTRYWIPWWVVRTHRHYAREIPERVAEHLHLDIVRLRSDAEIERWLQSIQATESMSGSSNGSERQKTPPLADT
;
A
#
# COMPACT_ATOMS: atom_id res chain seq x y z
N MET A 1 -1.01 -1.09 5.76
CA MET A 1 -0.52 -0.03 6.67
C MET A 1 0.76 -0.47 7.38
N GLY A 2 1.52 0.43 8.04
CA GLY A 2 2.77 0.12 8.75
C GLY A 2 3.72 1.29 8.77
N GLY A 3 4.83 1.19 9.54
CA GLY A 3 5.87 2.22 9.63
C GLY A 3 6.60 2.49 8.32
N SER A 4 7.57 3.40 8.34
CA SER A 4 8.43 3.64 7.18
C SER A 4 9.35 2.45 6.92
N CYS A 5 9.63 2.16 5.64
CA CYS A 5 10.54 1.11 5.18
C CYS A 5 10.17 -0.34 5.58
N VAL A 6 8.92 -0.60 6.02
CA VAL A 6 8.44 -1.97 6.29
C VAL A 6 8.07 -2.74 5.00
N GLY A 7 8.15 -2.12 3.83
CA GLY A 7 7.85 -2.75 2.54
C GLY A 7 6.43 -2.51 2.02
N LYS A 8 5.69 -1.52 2.56
CA LYS A 8 4.29 -1.22 2.14
C LYS A 8 4.11 -1.21 0.63
N THR A 9 4.79 -0.33 -0.08
CA THR A 9 4.61 -0.16 -1.53
C THR A 9 4.90 -1.44 -2.31
N THR A 10 5.92 -2.21 -1.90
CA THR A 10 6.23 -3.50 -2.54
C THR A 10 5.11 -4.51 -2.35
N VAL A 11 4.60 -4.64 -1.10
CA VAL A 11 3.52 -5.57 -0.77
C VAL A 11 2.22 -5.12 -1.43
N SER A 12 1.88 -3.82 -1.38
CA SER A 12 0.65 -3.27 -1.98
C SER A 12 0.61 -3.45 -3.48
N ARG A 13 1.74 -3.23 -4.18
CA ARG A 13 1.84 -3.46 -5.63
C ARG A 13 1.66 -4.93 -5.99
N ARG A 14 2.28 -5.84 -5.23
CA ARG A 14 2.14 -7.28 -5.44
C ARG A 14 0.73 -7.77 -5.12
N LEU A 15 0.13 -7.26 -4.06
CA LEU A 15 -1.25 -7.58 -3.70
C LEU A 15 -2.23 -7.09 -4.77
N ALA A 16 -2.11 -5.85 -5.22
CA ALA A 16 -2.94 -5.30 -6.28
C ALA A 16 -2.84 -6.12 -7.58
N ALA A 17 -1.62 -6.51 -7.95
CA ALA A 17 -1.40 -7.38 -9.11
C ALA A 17 -2.02 -8.78 -8.93
N ALA A 18 -1.93 -9.37 -7.72
CA ALA A 18 -2.52 -10.67 -7.43
C ALA A 18 -4.04 -10.64 -7.48
N LEU A 19 -4.68 -9.58 -6.99
CA LEU A 19 -6.14 -9.38 -7.00
C LEU A 19 -6.68 -8.81 -8.32
N GLY A 20 -5.82 -8.40 -9.26
CA GLY A 20 -6.25 -7.75 -10.50
C GLY A 20 -6.90 -6.37 -10.30
N VAL A 21 -6.54 -5.65 -9.23
CA VAL A 21 -7.12 -4.35 -8.86
C VAL A 21 -6.11 -3.21 -8.96
N LEU A 22 -6.59 -1.96 -8.85
CA LEU A 22 -5.74 -0.78 -8.96
C LEU A 22 -4.84 -0.60 -7.72
N HIS A 23 -3.54 -0.35 -7.94
CA HIS A 23 -2.62 0.10 -6.89
C HIS A 23 -2.64 1.63 -6.80
N ILE A 24 -2.96 2.19 -5.63
CA ILE A 24 -3.02 3.63 -5.38
C ILE A 24 -1.95 4.02 -4.37
N GLU A 25 -0.91 4.71 -4.85
CA GLU A 25 0.12 5.28 -3.99
C GLU A 25 -0.34 6.65 -3.48
N LEU A 26 -0.70 6.75 -2.19
CA LEU A 26 -1.13 8.02 -1.60
C LEU A 26 -0.03 9.09 -1.62
N ASP A 27 1.23 8.68 -1.58
CA ASP A 27 2.38 9.58 -1.71
C ASP A 27 2.38 10.32 -3.06
N ALA A 28 1.97 9.64 -4.15
CA ALA A 28 1.87 10.24 -5.48
C ALA A 28 0.74 11.27 -5.59
N LEU A 29 -0.35 11.10 -4.83
CA LEU A 29 -1.47 12.03 -4.78
C LEU A 29 -1.20 13.22 -3.85
N HIS A 30 -0.28 13.04 -2.89
CA HIS A 30 0.04 14.02 -1.87
C HIS A 30 1.13 15.00 -2.27
N HIS A 31 2.18 14.52 -2.95
CA HIS A 31 3.34 15.34 -3.30
C HIS A 31 3.26 15.86 -4.73
N ASP A 32 3.11 17.15 -4.87
CA ASP A 32 3.24 17.85 -6.13
C ASP A 32 4.73 18.07 -6.49
N ARG A 33 4.99 18.60 -7.69
CA ARG A 33 6.34 18.89 -8.17
C ARG A 33 7.09 19.82 -7.22
N GLY A 34 8.36 19.52 -6.94
CA GLY A 34 9.19 20.29 -6.01
C GLY A 34 8.94 19.95 -4.54
N TRP A 35 8.40 18.76 -4.23
CA TRP A 35 8.05 18.31 -2.88
C TRP A 35 6.99 19.20 -2.20
N ASN A 36 6.19 19.91 -2.97
CA ASN A 36 5.07 20.67 -2.42
C ASN A 36 3.98 19.68 -1.97
N GLU A 37 3.52 19.87 -0.75
CA GLU A 37 2.44 19.05 -0.20
C GLU A 37 1.08 19.63 -0.62
N ALA A 38 0.20 18.78 -1.14
CA ALA A 38 -1.17 19.18 -1.42
C ALA A 38 -1.89 19.63 -0.13
N PRO A 39 -2.70 20.70 -0.15
CA PRO A 39 -3.63 21.02 0.92
C PRO A 39 -4.53 19.83 1.27
N ALA A 40 -5.01 19.74 2.52
CA ALA A 40 -5.78 18.58 2.98
C ALA A 40 -7.03 18.32 2.12
N GLU A 41 -7.76 19.37 1.76
CA GLU A 41 -8.99 19.30 0.96
C GLU A 41 -8.71 18.77 -0.45
N VAL A 42 -7.66 19.31 -1.12
CA VAL A 42 -7.23 18.88 -2.46
C VAL A 42 -6.77 17.43 -2.44
N PHE A 43 -6.02 17.04 -1.42
CA PHE A 43 -5.55 15.68 -1.26
C PHE A 43 -6.72 14.69 -1.03
N GLN A 44 -7.69 15.05 -0.17
CA GLN A 44 -8.89 14.25 0.05
C GLN A 44 -9.71 14.08 -1.23
N GLU A 45 -9.86 15.15 -2.03
CA GLU A 45 -10.57 15.11 -3.31
C GLU A 45 -9.87 14.15 -4.30
N ARG A 46 -8.55 14.26 -4.45
CA ARG A 46 -7.75 13.36 -5.29
C ARG A 46 -7.90 11.89 -4.86
N VAL A 47 -7.89 11.63 -3.56
CA VAL A 47 -8.05 10.27 -3.02
C VAL A 47 -9.46 9.73 -3.29
N ARG A 48 -10.52 10.53 -3.07
CA ARG A 48 -11.88 10.13 -3.42
C ARG A 48 -12.03 9.82 -4.90
N ALA A 49 -11.54 10.71 -5.77
CA ALA A 49 -11.58 10.51 -7.21
C ALA A 49 -10.84 9.22 -7.65
N ALA A 50 -9.67 8.94 -7.05
CA ALA A 50 -8.91 7.73 -7.34
C ALA A 50 -9.66 6.45 -6.91
N PHE A 51 -10.33 6.47 -5.75
CA PHE A 51 -11.16 5.34 -5.29
C PHE A 51 -12.42 5.15 -6.14
N ASP A 52 -13.07 6.24 -6.53
CA ASP A 52 -14.27 6.20 -7.36
C ASP A 52 -13.98 5.70 -8.79
N ALA A 53 -12.79 5.99 -9.31
CA ALA A 53 -12.32 5.48 -10.60
C ALA A 53 -11.96 3.99 -10.57
N ALA A 54 -11.70 3.41 -9.40
CA ALA A 54 -11.27 2.03 -9.23
C ALA A 54 -12.47 1.08 -9.05
N SER A 55 -13.34 0.98 -10.05
CA SER A 55 -14.59 0.19 -10.02
C SER A 55 -14.39 -1.31 -9.75
N GLY A 56 -13.21 -1.87 -10.07
CA GLY A 56 -12.84 -3.26 -9.78
C GLY A 56 -12.24 -3.49 -8.41
N GLY A 57 -12.11 -2.44 -7.59
CA GLY A 57 -11.41 -2.47 -6.30
C GLY A 57 -10.03 -1.83 -6.35
N TRP A 58 -9.42 -1.68 -5.19
CA TRP A 58 -8.12 -1.01 -5.06
C TRP A 58 -7.31 -1.53 -3.87
N VAL A 59 -6.00 -1.37 -3.97
CA VAL A 59 -5.06 -1.49 -2.85
C VAL A 59 -4.35 -0.15 -2.69
N ALA A 60 -4.55 0.52 -1.56
CA ALA A 60 -3.90 1.80 -1.27
C ALA A 60 -2.75 1.65 -0.27
N ASP A 61 -1.65 2.38 -0.48
CA ASP A 61 -0.57 2.49 0.50
C ASP A 61 -0.23 3.94 0.84
N GLY A 62 0.15 4.14 2.09
CA GLY A 62 0.47 5.44 2.67
C GLY A 62 -0.16 5.62 4.05
N ASN A 63 0.40 6.52 4.87
CA ASN A 63 -0.09 6.82 6.22
C ASN A 63 -0.32 8.31 6.37
N TYR A 64 -1.49 8.79 5.96
CA TYR A 64 -1.83 10.23 5.95
C TYR A 64 -3.00 10.58 6.87
N ARG A 65 -3.03 10.00 8.09
CA ARG A 65 -4.11 10.24 9.07
C ARG A 65 -4.42 11.72 9.29
N SER A 66 -3.40 12.54 9.45
CA SER A 66 -3.57 13.98 9.76
C SER A 66 -4.28 14.76 8.66
N LYS A 67 -4.21 14.31 7.41
CA LYS A 67 -4.84 14.96 6.25
C LYS A 67 -6.09 14.23 5.75
N LEU A 68 -6.13 12.90 5.85
CA LEU A 68 -7.22 12.09 5.33
C LEU A 68 -8.22 11.64 6.43
N GLY A 69 -7.89 11.82 7.71
CA GLY A 69 -8.75 11.34 8.81
C GLY A 69 -9.01 9.83 8.69
N SER A 70 -10.29 9.45 8.65
CA SER A 70 -10.79 8.09 8.47
C SER A 70 -11.12 7.72 7.02
N LEU A 71 -11.03 8.65 6.06
CA LEU A 71 -11.48 8.48 4.67
C LEU A 71 -11.08 7.14 4.03
N VAL A 72 -9.83 6.71 4.22
CA VAL A 72 -9.33 5.45 3.65
C VAL A 72 -9.94 4.25 4.37
N LEU A 73 -10.04 4.30 5.71
CA LEU A 73 -10.57 3.21 6.53
C LEU A 73 -12.08 3.04 6.35
N GLU A 74 -12.83 4.12 6.13
CA GLU A 74 -14.27 4.08 5.86
C GLU A 74 -14.63 3.39 4.55
N ARG A 75 -13.72 3.40 3.58
CA ARG A 75 -13.93 2.81 2.24
C ARG A 75 -13.23 1.46 2.03
N ALA A 76 -12.35 1.08 2.95
CA ALA A 76 -11.67 -0.21 2.89
C ALA A 76 -12.56 -1.31 3.49
N ASP A 77 -12.35 -2.54 3.08
CA ASP A 77 -12.86 -3.76 3.71
C ASP A 77 -11.79 -4.43 4.58
N THR A 78 -10.54 -4.34 4.16
CA THR A 78 -9.42 -5.03 4.80
C THR A 78 -8.22 -4.11 5.02
N VAL A 79 -7.62 -4.19 6.19
CA VAL A 79 -6.36 -3.52 6.52
C VAL A 79 -5.24 -4.55 6.67
N VAL A 80 -4.24 -4.47 5.79
CA VAL A 80 -3.01 -5.24 5.93
C VAL A 80 -1.99 -4.43 6.73
N HIS A 81 -1.72 -4.88 7.96
CA HIS A 81 -0.77 -4.26 8.88
C HIS A 81 0.57 -4.99 8.83
N LEU A 82 1.60 -4.31 8.29
CA LEU A 82 2.98 -4.80 8.24
C LEU A 82 3.72 -4.36 9.49
N GLU A 83 4.15 -5.35 10.29
CA GLU A 83 4.81 -5.17 11.59
C GLU A 83 6.11 -5.99 11.67
N PRO A 84 7.03 -5.89 10.67
CA PRO A 84 8.26 -6.67 10.70
C PRO A 84 9.17 -6.22 11.84
N PRO A 85 10.13 -7.08 12.29
CA PRO A 85 11.07 -6.74 13.34
C PRO A 85 11.88 -5.47 13.03
N PHE A 86 12.30 -4.78 14.10
CA PHE A 86 13.00 -3.50 13.98
C PHE A 86 14.30 -3.59 13.16
N LEU A 87 15.17 -4.58 13.43
CA LEU A 87 16.48 -4.66 12.79
C LEU A 87 16.41 -4.80 11.25
N PRO A 88 15.60 -5.71 10.67
CA PRO A 88 15.41 -5.77 9.23
C PRO A 88 14.84 -4.46 8.65
N THR A 89 13.90 -3.84 9.34
CA THR A 89 13.29 -2.57 8.92
C THR A 89 14.31 -1.45 8.87
N PHE A 90 15.13 -1.33 9.91
CA PHE A 90 16.21 -0.35 9.98
C PHE A 90 17.25 -0.57 8.89
N GLY A 91 17.66 -1.81 8.65
CA GLY A 91 18.60 -2.16 7.57
C GLY A 91 18.06 -1.79 6.19
N ARG A 92 16.77 -2.03 5.93
CA ARG A 92 16.10 -1.59 4.70
C ARG A 92 16.06 -0.07 4.57
N ALA A 93 15.77 0.64 5.66
CA ALA A 93 15.77 2.10 5.67
C ALA A 93 17.14 2.66 5.31
N LEU A 94 18.20 2.13 5.90
CA LEU A 94 19.57 2.56 5.64
C LEU A 94 19.98 2.29 4.19
N ARG A 95 19.76 1.06 3.70
CA ARG A 95 20.09 0.67 2.32
C ARG A 95 19.32 1.54 1.31
N ARG A 96 18.03 1.75 1.52
CA ARG A 96 17.19 2.58 0.65
C ARG A 96 17.69 4.01 0.61
N THR A 97 17.98 4.62 1.76
CA THR A 97 18.46 6.00 1.85
C THR A 97 19.79 6.16 1.15
N ILE A 98 20.75 5.25 1.36
CA ILE A 98 22.05 5.26 0.66
C ILE A 98 21.85 5.08 -0.85
N GLY A 99 21.07 4.06 -1.26
CA GLY A 99 20.81 3.77 -2.67
C GLY A 99 20.22 4.97 -3.40
N ARG A 100 19.13 5.57 -2.88
CA ARG A 100 18.46 6.72 -3.50
C ARG A 100 19.33 7.97 -3.58
N THR A 101 20.18 8.16 -2.59
CA THR A 101 21.14 9.26 -2.58
C THR A 101 22.18 9.12 -3.70
N ILE A 102 22.64 7.88 -3.95
CA ILE A 102 23.65 7.57 -5.00
C ILE A 102 23.00 7.62 -6.38
N THR A 103 21.86 6.94 -6.57
CA THR A 103 21.21 6.79 -7.87
C THR A 103 20.45 8.03 -8.32
N ARG A 104 20.16 8.99 -7.41
CA ARG A 104 19.28 10.14 -7.66
C ARG A 104 17.96 9.74 -8.30
N GLU A 105 17.41 8.60 -7.84
CA GLU A 105 16.17 8.04 -8.31
C GLU A 105 15.06 9.10 -8.32
N GLU A 106 14.35 9.20 -9.43
CA GLU A 106 13.19 10.06 -9.56
C GLU A 106 11.99 9.40 -8.87
N LEU A 107 11.37 10.14 -7.98
CA LEU A 107 10.18 9.75 -7.25
C LEU A 107 8.93 10.38 -7.88
N TRP A 108 7.83 10.43 -7.12
CA TRP A 108 6.55 10.96 -7.60
C TRP A 108 6.69 12.39 -8.16
N ASN A 109 6.07 12.64 -9.31
CA ASN A 109 5.96 13.95 -9.94
C ASN A 109 7.31 14.65 -10.23
N GLY A 110 8.35 13.89 -10.56
CA GLY A 110 9.67 14.40 -10.89
C GLY A 110 10.52 14.81 -9.69
N ASN A 111 10.09 14.46 -8.47
CA ASN A 111 10.83 14.75 -7.25
C ASN A 111 12.03 13.80 -7.08
N ARG A 112 13.13 14.28 -6.50
CA ARG A 112 14.33 13.50 -6.18
C ARG A 112 14.78 13.74 -4.76
N GLU A 113 15.19 12.66 -4.06
CA GLU A 113 15.80 12.80 -2.73
C GLU A 113 17.14 13.53 -2.83
N GLN A 114 17.34 14.54 -1.97
CA GLN A 114 18.58 15.34 -1.96
C GLN A 114 19.44 14.96 -0.74
N ILE A 115 20.76 14.95 -0.93
CA ILE A 115 21.76 14.61 0.11
C ILE A 115 21.58 15.45 1.37
N ARG A 116 21.14 16.70 1.24
CA ARG A 116 20.89 17.58 2.40
C ARG A 116 19.89 17.02 3.40
N HIS A 117 18.95 16.17 2.96
CA HIS A 117 17.95 15.55 3.84
C HIS A 117 18.53 14.43 4.72
N LEU A 118 19.72 13.90 4.39
CA LEU A 118 20.41 12.91 5.24
C LEU A 118 20.83 13.47 6.61
N PHE A 119 21.06 14.78 6.71
CA PHE A 119 21.55 15.43 7.91
C PHE A 119 20.49 16.21 8.69
N THR A 120 19.21 16.03 8.34
CA THR A 120 18.10 16.69 9.02
C THR A 120 17.39 15.72 9.96
N ARG A 121 16.54 16.27 10.86
CA ARG A 121 15.63 15.45 11.70
C ARG A 121 14.62 14.60 10.90
N TYR A 122 14.57 14.77 9.59
CA TYR A 122 13.78 14.00 8.63
C TYR A 122 14.55 12.80 8.07
N TRP A 123 15.73 12.50 8.56
CA TRP A 123 16.49 11.32 8.16
C TRP A 123 15.67 10.05 8.42
N ILE A 124 15.31 9.35 7.36
CA ILE A 124 14.40 8.21 7.39
C ILE A 124 14.79 7.12 8.42
N PRO A 125 16.06 6.68 8.54
CA PRO A 125 16.45 5.72 9.57
C PRO A 125 16.16 6.21 10.99
N TRP A 126 16.37 7.48 11.31
CA TRP A 126 16.04 8.06 12.62
C TRP A 126 14.52 8.09 12.86
N TRP A 127 13.75 8.41 11.82
CA TRP A 127 12.29 8.36 11.87
C TRP A 127 11.80 6.94 12.16
N VAL A 128 12.40 5.90 11.53
CA VAL A 128 12.09 4.49 11.81
C VAL A 128 12.35 4.14 13.27
N VAL A 129 13.50 4.54 13.84
CA VAL A 129 13.80 4.32 15.28
C VAL A 129 12.71 4.90 16.17
N ARG A 130 12.30 6.13 15.88
CA ARG A 130 11.35 6.87 16.73
C ARG A 130 9.91 6.36 16.61
N THR A 131 9.50 5.92 15.41
CA THR A 131 8.08 5.64 15.13
C THR A 131 7.74 4.16 15.04
N HIS A 132 8.72 3.26 15.02
CA HIS A 132 8.48 1.83 14.85
C HIS A 132 7.48 1.26 15.87
N ARG A 133 7.69 1.52 17.17
CA ARG A 133 6.78 1.06 18.23
C ARG A 133 5.44 1.81 18.25
N HIS A 134 5.44 3.05 17.81
CA HIS A 134 4.23 3.87 17.77
C HIS A 134 3.22 3.29 16.79
N TYR A 135 3.64 3.02 15.54
CA TYR A 135 2.76 2.44 14.53
C TYR A 135 2.28 1.02 14.85
N ALA A 136 3.09 0.24 15.57
CA ALA A 136 2.70 -1.10 16.01
C ALA A 136 1.50 -1.10 16.96
N ARG A 137 1.29 0.00 17.72
CA ARG A 137 0.16 0.19 18.63
C ARG A 137 -0.98 0.97 17.99
N GLU A 138 -0.68 2.09 17.37
CA GLU A 138 -1.68 3.01 16.83
C GLU A 138 -2.55 2.36 15.73
N ILE A 139 -1.96 1.58 14.83
CA ILE A 139 -2.71 1.03 13.69
C ILE A 139 -3.80 0.05 14.14
N PRO A 140 -3.53 -0.95 15.00
CA PRO A 140 -4.58 -1.84 15.50
C PRO A 140 -5.68 -1.13 16.29
N GLU A 141 -5.32 -0.13 17.12
CA GLU A 141 -6.29 0.67 17.89
C GLU A 141 -7.26 1.40 16.94
N ARG A 142 -6.73 2.02 15.89
CA ARG A 142 -7.54 2.72 14.90
C ARG A 142 -8.45 1.80 14.08
N VAL A 143 -7.95 0.63 13.70
CA VAL A 143 -8.75 -0.35 12.94
C VAL A 143 -9.90 -0.87 13.81
N ALA A 144 -9.66 -1.05 15.12
CA ALA A 144 -10.69 -1.49 16.06
C ALA A 144 -11.86 -0.49 16.22
N GLU A 145 -11.66 0.79 15.88
CA GLU A 145 -12.73 1.79 15.83
C GLU A 145 -13.70 1.58 14.65
N HIS A 146 -13.33 0.74 13.66
CA HIS A 146 -14.09 0.49 12.43
C HIS A 146 -14.47 -0.99 12.36
N LEU A 147 -15.64 -1.34 12.91
CA LEU A 147 -16.10 -2.74 13.05
C LEU A 147 -16.29 -3.51 11.73
N HIS A 148 -16.35 -2.83 10.60
CA HIS A 148 -16.49 -3.43 9.28
C HIS A 148 -15.16 -3.88 8.67
N LEU A 149 -14.02 -3.50 9.30
CA LEU A 149 -12.68 -3.79 8.76
C LEU A 149 -12.15 -5.13 9.26
N ASP A 150 -11.70 -5.95 8.34
CA ASP A 150 -10.84 -7.08 8.64
C ASP A 150 -9.38 -6.61 8.79
N ILE A 151 -8.65 -7.17 9.76
CA ILE A 151 -7.24 -6.87 9.96
C ILE A 151 -6.36 -8.10 9.75
N VAL A 152 -5.45 -8.01 8.77
CA VAL A 152 -4.40 -9.00 8.53
C VAL A 152 -3.08 -8.46 9.07
N ARG A 153 -2.51 -9.11 10.08
CA ARG A 153 -1.22 -8.74 10.68
C ARG A 153 -0.10 -9.62 10.16
N LEU A 154 0.93 -9.02 9.58
CA LEU A 154 2.08 -9.72 9.02
C LEU A 154 3.36 -9.21 9.70
N ARG A 155 4.00 -10.11 10.46
CA ARG A 155 5.11 -9.78 11.36
C ARG A 155 6.49 -10.18 10.83
N SER A 156 6.53 -10.88 9.69
CA SER A 156 7.79 -11.29 9.08
C SER A 156 7.68 -11.33 7.56
N ASP A 157 8.82 -11.26 6.89
CA ASP A 157 8.87 -11.39 5.42
C ASP A 157 8.34 -12.77 4.97
N ALA A 158 8.58 -13.83 5.77
CA ALA A 158 8.05 -15.16 5.49
C ALA A 158 6.51 -15.24 5.61
N GLU A 159 5.90 -14.51 6.56
CA GLU A 159 4.44 -14.39 6.65
C GLU A 159 3.87 -13.62 5.46
N ILE A 160 4.52 -12.53 5.06
CA ILE A 160 4.12 -11.74 3.88
C ILE A 160 4.13 -12.62 2.62
N GLU A 161 5.21 -13.38 2.39
CA GLU A 161 5.32 -14.24 1.22
C GLU A 161 4.25 -15.34 1.21
N ARG A 162 4.05 -16.04 2.33
CA ARG A 162 3.01 -17.08 2.44
C ARG A 162 1.61 -16.53 2.22
N TRP A 163 1.33 -15.37 2.78
CA TRP A 163 0.04 -14.72 2.62
C TRP A 163 -0.22 -14.28 1.18
N LEU A 164 0.74 -13.65 0.51
CA LEU A 164 0.62 -13.29 -0.90
C LEU A 164 0.44 -14.51 -1.80
N GLN A 165 1.14 -15.62 -1.53
CA GLN A 165 0.96 -16.87 -2.26
C GLN A 165 -0.45 -17.46 -2.06
N SER A 166 -1.02 -17.39 -0.86
CA SER A 166 -2.39 -17.85 -0.61
C SER A 166 -3.43 -17.04 -1.39
N ILE A 167 -3.26 -15.72 -1.50
CA ILE A 167 -4.14 -14.86 -2.31
C ILE A 167 -4.06 -15.28 -3.80
N GLN A 168 -2.86 -15.43 -4.35
CA GLN A 168 -2.67 -15.83 -5.74
C GLN A 168 -3.28 -17.20 -6.05
N ALA A 169 -3.16 -18.17 -5.13
CA ALA A 169 -3.75 -19.48 -5.28
C ALA A 169 -5.30 -19.42 -5.32
N THR A 170 -5.89 -18.62 -4.44
CA THR A 170 -7.35 -18.45 -4.38
C THR A 170 -7.90 -17.83 -5.67
N GLU A 171 -7.26 -16.77 -6.18
CA GLU A 171 -7.68 -16.13 -7.43
C GLU A 171 -7.50 -17.05 -8.65
N SER A 172 -6.43 -17.85 -8.68
CA SER A 172 -6.23 -18.83 -9.75
C SER A 172 -7.32 -19.91 -9.78
N MET A 173 -7.83 -20.30 -8.61
CA MET A 173 -8.93 -21.28 -8.50
C MET A 173 -10.29 -20.68 -8.89
N SER A 174 -10.57 -19.43 -8.50
CA SER A 174 -11.81 -18.74 -8.84
C SER A 174 -11.89 -18.39 -10.34
N GLY A 175 -10.76 -18.02 -10.96
CA GLY A 175 -10.68 -17.77 -12.40
C GLY A 175 -10.90 -19.03 -13.26
N SER A 176 -10.51 -20.22 -12.75
CA SER A 176 -10.69 -21.50 -13.48
C SER A 176 -12.15 -21.98 -13.49
N SER A 177 -12.94 -21.68 -12.46
CA SER A 177 -14.36 -22.08 -12.37
C SER A 177 -15.27 -21.26 -13.30
N ASN A 178 -14.92 -20.03 -13.60
CA ASN A 178 -15.71 -19.14 -14.48
C ASN A 178 -15.46 -19.39 -15.99
N GLY A 179 -14.42 -20.12 -16.35
CA GLY A 179 -14.07 -20.45 -17.74
C GLY A 179 -14.83 -21.66 -18.30
N SER A 180 -15.42 -22.52 -17.44
CA SER A 180 -16.06 -23.77 -17.85
C SER A 180 -17.53 -23.63 -18.26
N GLU A 181 -18.20 -22.51 -18.00
CA GLU A 181 -19.61 -22.33 -18.32
C GLU A 181 -19.89 -21.63 -19.65
N ARG A 182 -18.89 -21.21 -20.41
CA ARG A 182 -19.08 -20.49 -21.69
C ARG A 182 -18.96 -21.36 -22.94
N GLN A 183 -19.03 -22.68 -22.86
CA GLN A 183 -18.96 -23.55 -24.03
C GLN A 183 -20.09 -24.58 -24.02
N LYS A 184 -21.36 -24.13 -24.13
CA LYS A 184 -22.46 -24.92 -24.66
C LYS A 184 -23.27 -24.08 -25.65
N THR A 185 -22.79 -24.03 -26.88
CA THR A 185 -23.61 -23.66 -28.03
C THR A 185 -24.54 -24.85 -28.33
N PRO A 186 -25.85 -24.67 -28.38
CA PRO A 186 -26.76 -25.74 -28.86
C PRO A 186 -26.61 -25.88 -30.37
N PRO A 187 -26.83 -27.11 -30.94
CA PRO A 187 -26.72 -27.33 -32.36
C PRO A 187 -27.91 -26.70 -33.11
N LEU A 188 -27.59 -26.09 -34.25
CA LEU A 188 -28.57 -25.68 -35.25
C LEU A 188 -29.33 -26.92 -35.72
N ALA A 189 -30.68 -26.91 -35.56
CA ALA A 189 -31.55 -27.85 -36.21
C ALA A 189 -31.81 -27.37 -37.63
N ASP A 190 -31.46 -28.19 -38.60
CA ASP A 190 -31.91 -28.13 -39.98
C ASP A 190 -33.42 -28.40 -40.06
N THR A 191 -34.12 -27.54 -40.73
CA THR A 191 -35.16 -27.80 -41.75
C THR A 191 -35.63 -26.50 -42.38
#